data_5cd6eab570c59d2c7c7a362e9b562077
#
_entry.id   5cd6eab570c59d2c7c7a362e9b562077
#
_cell.length_a   1.000
_cell.length_b   1.000
_cell.length_c   1.000
_cell.angle_alpha   90.00
_cell.angle_beta   90.00
_cell.angle_gamma   90.00
#
_symmetry.space_group_name_H-M   'P 1'
#
loop_
_entity.id
_entity.type
_entity.pdbx_description
1 polymer ?
#
loop_
_entity_poly.entity_id
_entity_poly.type
_entity_poly.pdbx_seq_one_letter_code
_entity_poly.pdbx_strand_id
1 'polypeptide(L)'
;MDSIFDLDHLYRTYFKMALPSVFGLMVSVVYNLADTFFIAQSNDTALIAGVSLCAPVFTALMAFGNIYGQGGSSLISRLLGQDDREGTGRVSSFCFYVALTTGVVLAALMMLFRVPLLGILGATAETMPHAEAYYTVLAIGAPATVLNFIHSNLVRCEGMATQSMIGSIGGTVINIILDPILITTVGWGAGGAAIATIVGYLCSDLYFLWLLHKKSRCLSVKLSQCHVTGRELQQILGVGVTAALSNLMQSLTVIVMNQFLLPYGNDKIAAMGIASKVSMIAQLVLVGFSFGGIPLFGYLYGAKKRDVMRKLIRFCLTFLVSIAVVLSFILCLNSGALMQLFVQDAGMIATGTQMLRWQVYTAAFGGVVLLLTVLFQATGKIMPSFLLSISRQGVVFLLALVVCVHLFQYQGVLMAQAVADILSAALALGLLAANRGIIAKQ
;
A
#
# COMPACT_ATOMS: atom_id res chain seq x y z
N MET A 1 8.07 -25.04 23.45
CA MET A 1 7.77 -23.62 23.13
C MET A 1 7.00 -23.61 21.82
N ASP A 2 5.73 -23.25 21.84
CA ASP A 2 4.92 -23.15 20.63
C ASP A 2 5.50 -22.02 19.80
N SER A 3 6.13 -22.34 18.68
CA SER A 3 6.62 -21.33 17.74
C SER A 3 5.43 -20.58 17.15
N ILE A 4 5.51 -19.25 17.10
CA ILE A 4 4.45 -18.39 16.52
C ILE A 4 4.14 -18.81 15.08
N PHE A 5 5.13 -19.34 14.37
CA PHE A 5 5.00 -19.87 13.02
C PHE A 5 5.37 -21.34 12.95
N ASP A 6 4.52 -22.13 12.29
CA ASP A 6 4.78 -23.55 11.97
C ASP A 6 5.80 -23.61 10.82
N LEU A 7 7.06 -23.87 11.16
CA LEU A 7 8.15 -23.93 10.20
C LEU A 7 8.29 -25.30 9.54
N ASP A 8 7.67 -26.34 10.09
CA ASP A 8 7.64 -27.67 9.48
C ASP A 8 6.76 -27.67 8.23
N HIS A 9 5.71 -26.82 8.24
CA HIS A 9 4.84 -26.57 7.09
C HIS A 9 5.03 -25.16 6.52
N LEU A 10 6.27 -24.79 6.17
CA LEU A 10 6.70 -23.44 5.77
C LEU A 10 5.80 -22.80 4.70
N TYR A 11 5.50 -23.53 3.64
CA TYR A 11 4.70 -22.99 2.53
C TYR A 11 3.25 -22.74 2.91
N ARG A 12 2.67 -23.65 3.71
CA ARG A 12 1.32 -23.49 4.26
C ARG A 12 1.24 -22.27 5.16
N THR A 13 2.25 -22.08 5.99
CA THR A 13 2.37 -20.91 6.87
C THR A 13 2.48 -19.63 6.07
N TYR A 14 3.28 -19.59 5.00
CA TYR A 14 3.35 -18.44 4.09
C TYR A 14 1.99 -18.13 3.49
N PHE A 15 1.27 -19.10 2.91
CA PHE A 15 -0.06 -18.86 2.34
C PHE A 15 -1.09 -18.44 3.38
N LYS A 16 -1.02 -18.95 4.60
CA LYS A 16 -1.89 -18.53 5.71
C LYS A 16 -1.71 -17.05 6.06
N MET A 17 -0.53 -16.47 5.79
CA MET A 17 -0.23 -15.06 5.99
C MET A 17 -0.54 -14.22 4.73
N ALA A 18 -0.20 -14.74 3.56
CA ALA A 18 -0.27 -14.01 2.31
C ALA A 18 -1.70 -13.91 1.74
N LEU A 19 -2.48 -15.00 1.76
CA LEU A 19 -3.85 -15.01 1.23
C LEU A 19 -4.77 -13.98 1.90
N PRO A 20 -4.82 -13.87 3.25
CA PRO A 20 -5.60 -12.81 3.88
C PRO A 20 -5.16 -11.41 3.45
N SER A 21 -3.86 -11.20 3.21
CA SER A 21 -3.35 -9.91 2.74
C SER A 21 -3.83 -9.59 1.32
N VAL A 22 -3.83 -10.56 0.42
CA VAL A 22 -4.37 -10.43 -0.94
C VAL A 22 -5.86 -10.09 -0.90
N PHE A 23 -6.65 -10.87 -0.14
CA PHE A 23 -8.09 -10.63 0.00
C PHE A 23 -8.39 -9.26 0.63
N GLY A 24 -7.64 -8.85 1.65
CA GLY A 24 -7.80 -7.53 2.25
C GLY A 24 -7.58 -6.40 1.26
N LEU A 25 -6.55 -6.49 0.40
CA LEU A 25 -6.28 -5.51 -0.65
C LEU A 25 -7.37 -5.52 -1.74
N MET A 26 -7.86 -6.70 -2.14
CA MET A 26 -8.94 -6.79 -3.12
C MET A 26 -10.24 -6.15 -2.59
N VAL A 27 -10.56 -6.37 -1.32
CA VAL A 27 -11.73 -5.73 -0.68
C VAL A 27 -11.56 -4.22 -0.60
N SER A 28 -10.35 -3.72 -0.37
CA SER A 28 -10.09 -2.26 -0.39
C SER A 28 -10.37 -1.62 -1.75
N VAL A 29 -10.16 -2.35 -2.86
CA VAL A 29 -10.53 -1.86 -4.20
C VAL A 29 -12.05 -1.82 -4.36
N VAL A 30 -12.75 -2.88 -3.94
CA VAL A 30 -14.23 -2.91 -3.98
C VAL A 30 -14.81 -1.76 -3.15
N TYR A 31 -14.23 -1.50 -1.98
CA TYR A 31 -14.58 -0.36 -1.15
C TYR A 31 -14.43 0.98 -1.88
N ASN A 32 -13.25 1.25 -2.46
CA ASN A 32 -13.03 2.51 -3.18
C ASN A 32 -13.99 2.70 -4.36
N LEU A 33 -14.38 1.61 -5.01
CA LEU A 33 -15.39 1.64 -6.09
C LEU A 33 -16.79 1.93 -5.54
N ALA A 34 -17.17 1.30 -4.42
CA ALA A 34 -18.46 1.49 -3.77
C ALA A 34 -18.62 2.92 -3.24
N ASP A 35 -17.62 3.44 -2.54
CA ASP A 35 -17.60 4.82 -2.03
C ASP A 35 -17.76 5.84 -3.17
N THR A 36 -16.95 5.69 -4.24
CA THR A 36 -17.07 6.53 -5.44
C THR A 36 -18.46 6.43 -6.09
N PHE A 37 -19.05 5.23 -6.12
CA PHE A 37 -20.37 5.00 -6.69
C PHE A 37 -21.46 5.71 -5.88
N PHE A 38 -21.47 5.61 -4.56
CA PHE A 38 -22.46 6.27 -3.72
C PHE A 38 -22.33 7.80 -3.76
N ILE A 39 -21.10 8.32 -3.79
CA ILE A 39 -20.85 9.76 -3.98
C ILE A 39 -21.38 10.21 -5.35
N ALA A 40 -21.14 9.44 -6.41
CA ALA A 40 -21.61 9.76 -7.76
C ALA A 40 -23.14 9.72 -7.87
N GLN A 41 -23.83 8.87 -7.11
CA GLN A 41 -25.30 8.82 -7.07
C GLN A 41 -25.96 10.10 -6.53
N SER A 42 -25.20 10.96 -5.82
CA SER A 42 -25.72 12.26 -5.39
C SER A 42 -26.12 13.18 -6.55
N ASN A 43 -25.62 12.90 -7.77
CA ASN A 43 -25.77 13.74 -8.97
C ASN A 43 -25.31 15.21 -8.77
N ASP A 44 -24.53 15.46 -7.73
CA ASP A 44 -23.97 16.77 -7.40
C ASP A 44 -22.49 16.79 -7.80
N THR A 45 -22.18 17.45 -8.89
CA THR A 45 -20.82 17.55 -9.44
C THR A 45 -19.88 18.30 -8.50
N ALA A 46 -20.40 19.31 -7.75
CA ALA A 46 -19.60 20.07 -6.79
C ALA A 46 -19.23 19.20 -5.58
N LEU A 47 -20.15 18.33 -5.12
CA LEU A 47 -19.89 17.37 -4.05
C LEU A 47 -18.83 16.34 -4.50
N ILE A 48 -18.98 15.74 -5.69
CA ILE A 48 -18.02 14.76 -6.23
C ILE A 48 -16.62 15.38 -6.34
N ALA A 49 -16.54 16.61 -6.88
CA ALA A 49 -15.29 17.34 -7.00
C ALA A 49 -14.69 17.69 -5.63
N GLY A 50 -15.51 18.17 -4.68
CA GLY A 50 -15.10 18.51 -3.33
C GLY A 50 -14.48 17.35 -2.56
N VAL A 51 -15.09 16.16 -2.61
CA VAL A 51 -14.54 14.92 -2.01
C VAL A 51 -13.24 14.53 -2.70
N SER A 52 -13.20 14.57 -4.04
CA SER A 52 -12.02 14.17 -4.81
C SER A 52 -10.80 15.05 -4.51
N LEU A 53 -11.00 16.36 -4.24
CA LEU A 53 -9.95 17.29 -3.83
C LEU A 53 -9.28 16.87 -2.50
N CYS A 54 -9.98 16.13 -1.63
CA CYS A 54 -9.44 15.68 -0.35
C CYS A 54 -8.65 14.36 -0.45
N ALA A 55 -8.65 13.68 -1.60
CA ALA A 55 -7.93 12.41 -1.77
C ALA A 55 -6.42 12.48 -1.44
N PRO A 56 -5.66 13.55 -1.80
CA PRO A 56 -4.27 13.68 -1.40
C PRO A 56 -4.07 13.76 0.12
N VAL A 57 -5.01 14.39 0.82
CA VAL A 57 -4.98 14.50 2.29
C VAL A 57 -5.14 13.13 2.94
N PHE A 58 -6.10 12.35 2.48
CA PHE A 58 -6.30 10.97 2.94
C PHE A 58 -5.06 10.11 2.66
N THR A 59 -4.47 10.23 1.47
CA THR A 59 -3.23 9.52 1.12
C THR A 59 -2.06 9.91 2.03
N ALA A 60 -1.97 11.18 2.43
CA ALA A 60 -0.97 11.64 3.38
C ALA A 60 -1.17 11.00 4.77
N LEU A 61 -2.41 10.93 5.28
CA LEU A 61 -2.71 10.25 6.56
C LEU A 61 -2.33 8.77 6.50
N MET A 62 -2.65 8.08 5.40
CA MET A 62 -2.21 6.70 5.16
C MET A 62 -0.68 6.56 5.17
N ALA A 63 0.04 7.50 4.56
CA ALA A 63 1.50 7.47 4.51
C ALA A 63 2.11 7.55 5.92
N PHE A 64 1.61 8.46 6.78
CA PHE A 64 2.05 8.55 8.17
C PHE A 64 1.74 7.27 8.96
N GLY A 65 0.55 6.68 8.79
CA GLY A 65 0.21 5.40 9.40
C GLY A 65 1.15 4.27 8.94
N ASN A 66 1.46 4.23 7.65
CA ASN A 66 2.37 3.23 7.09
C ASN A 66 3.83 3.39 7.54
N ILE A 67 4.31 4.62 7.82
CA ILE A 67 5.66 4.82 8.36
C ILE A 67 5.84 4.02 9.65
N TYR A 68 4.95 4.18 10.60
CA TYR A 68 5.05 3.47 11.88
C TYR A 68 4.52 2.03 11.78
N GLY A 69 3.51 1.78 10.96
CA GLY A 69 2.94 0.45 10.74
C GLY A 69 3.93 -0.51 10.09
N GLN A 70 4.52 -0.15 8.96
CA GLN A 70 5.49 -1.01 8.25
C GLN A 70 6.85 -1.02 8.93
N GLY A 71 7.33 0.14 9.43
CA GLY A 71 8.57 0.21 10.18
C GLY A 71 8.53 -0.58 11.47
N GLY A 72 7.45 -0.42 12.26
CA GLY A 72 7.21 -1.17 13.48
C GLY A 72 7.06 -2.65 13.23
N SER A 73 6.27 -3.04 12.22
CA SER A 73 6.06 -4.44 11.87
C SER A 73 7.35 -5.16 11.48
N SER A 74 8.21 -4.49 10.74
CA SER A 74 9.53 -5.01 10.38
C SER A 74 10.40 -5.30 11.62
N LEU A 75 10.47 -4.37 12.57
CA LEU A 75 11.24 -4.55 13.79
C LEU A 75 10.63 -5.61 14.71
N ILE A 76 9.32 -5.56 14.93
CA ILE A 76 8.57 -6.52 15.73
C ILE A 76 8.76 -7.94 15.22
N SER A 77 8.64 -8.16 13.91
CA SER A 77 8.83 -9.49 13.31
C SER A 77 10.23 -10.07 13.61
N ARG A 78 11.26 -9.23 13.65
CA ARG A 78 12.62 -9.65 13.99
C ARG A 78 12.79 -9.94 15.48
N LEU A 79 12.20 -9.10 16.35
CA LEU A 79 12.22 -9.31 17.80
C LEU A 79 11.48 -10.60 18.18
N LEU A 80 10.35 -10.89 17.54
CA LEU A 80 9.63 -12.16 17.70
C LEU A 80 10.49 -13.36 17.28
N GLY A 81 11.31 -13.21 16.24
CA GLY A 81 12.27 -14.23 15.82
C GLY A 81 13.41 -14.44 16.82
N GLN A 82 13.74 -13.43 17.60
CA GLN A 82 14.74 -13.47 18.69
C GLN A 82 14.14 -13.95 20.02
N ASP A 83 12.83 -14.23 20.07
CA ASP A 83 12.04 -14.50 21.28
C ASP A 83 12.07 -13.33 22.29
N ASP A 84 12.33 -12.11 21.83
CA ASP A 84 12.32 -10.90 22.64
C ASP A 84 10.88 -10.34 22.73
N ARG A 85 10.13 -10.87 23.67
CA ARG A 85 8.73 -10.46 23.92
C ARG A 85 8.64 -9.09 24.57
N GLU A 86 9.59 -8.75 25.42
CA GLU A 86 9.62 -7.45 26.08
C GLU A 86 9.90 -6.33 25.05
N GLY A 87 10.89 -6.49 24.19
CA GLY A 87 11.18 -5.60 23.09
C GLY A 87 10.00 -5.46 22.13
N THR A 88 9.32 -6.56 21.82
CA THR A 88 8.09 -6.57 21.00
C THR A 88 6.99 -5.71 21.63
N GLY A 89 6.72 -5.86 22.92
CA GLY A 89 5.75 -5.07 23.65
C GLY A 89 6.11 -3.59 23.71
N ARG A 90 7.41 -3.26 23.93
CA ARG A 90 7.90 -1.88 23.94
C ARG A 90 7.70 -1.21 22.56
N VAL A 91 8.14 -1.85 21.48
CA VAL A 91 8.02 -1.30 20.12
C VAL A 91 6.56 -1.16 19.72
N SER A 92 5.69 -2.12 20.03
CA SER A 92 4.26 -2.04 19.73
C SER A 92 3.57 -0.89 20.47
N SER A 93 3.85 -0.72 21.77
CA SER A 93 3.35 0.40 22.56
C SER A 93 3.85 1.73 22.04
N PHE A 94 5.13 1.83 21.69
CA PHE A 94 5.69 3.04 21.08
C PHE A 94 4.99 3.39 19.76
N CYS A 95 4.83 2.43 18.84
CA CYS A 95 4.14 2.66 17.57
C CYS A 95 2.70 3.14 17.79
N PHE A 96 1.99 2.58 18.77
CA PHE A 96 0.64 3.01 19.12
C PHE A 96 0.59 4.47 19.58
N TYR A 97 1.39 4.86 20.57
CA TYR A 97 1.34 6.23 21.11
C TYR A 97 1.91 7.28 20.17
N VAL A 98 2.97 6.96 19.41
CA VAL A 98 3.48 7.88 18.40
C VAL A 98 2.49 8.07 17.26
N ALA A 99 1.76 7.02 16.88
CA ALA A 99 0.70 7.14 15.88
C ALA A 99 -0.44 8.01 16.38
N LEU A 100 -0.88 7.77 17.61
CA LEU A 100 -1.95 8.56 18.24
C LEU A 100 -1.54 10.04 18.30
N THR A 101 -0.34 10.33 18.80
CA THR A 101 0.16 11.72 18.88
C THR A 101 0.33 12.35 17.50
N THR A 102 0.88 11.61 16.54
CA THR A 102 1.00 12.08 15.15
C THR A 102 -0.38 12.36 14.55
N GLY A 103 -1.35 11.48 14.76
CA GLY A 103 -2.73 11.68 14.30
C GLY A 103 -3.38 12.92 14.92
N VAL A 104 -3.18 13.15 16.24
CA VAL A 104 -3.69 14.35 16.92
C VAL A 104 -2.99 15.62 16.42
N VAL A 105 -1.67 15.59 16.24
CA VAL A 105 -0.92 16.73 15.70
C VAL A 105 -1.36 17.05 14.28
N LEU A 106 -1.52 16.03 13.43
CA LEU A 106 -2.02 16.19 12.08
C LEU A 106 -3.45 16.76 12.07
N ALA A 107 -4.33 16.26 12.95
CA ALA A 107 -5.68 16.81 13.12
C ALA A 107 -5.65 18.29 13.45
N ALA A 108 -4.82 18.69 14.43
CA ALA A 108 -4.67 20.10 14.81
C ALA A 108 -4.13 20.97 13.68
N LEU A 109 -3.08 20.51 12.98
CA LEU A 109 -2.51 21.22 11.82
C LEU A 109 -3.50 21.31 10.67
N MET A 110 -4.21 20.24 10.36
CA MET A 110 -5.23 20.20 9.33
C MET A 110 -6.36 21.18 9.64
N MET A 111 -6.83 21.24 10.89
CA MET A 111 -7.87 22.20 11.31
C MET A 111 -7.38 23.63 11.27
N LEU A 112 -6.14 23.90 11.71
CA LEU A 112 -5.55 25.24 11.71
C LEU A 112 -5.36 25.79 10.29
N PHE A 113 -4.90 24.94 9.36
CA PHE A 113 -4.59 25.32 7.99
C PHE A 113 -5.67 24.89 6.97
N ARG A 114 -6.90 24.58 7.41
CA ARG A 114 -7.95 24.02 6.53
C ARG A 114 -8.22 24.87 5.30
N VAL A 115 -8.42 26.17 5.46
CA VAL A 115 -8.77 27.09 4.34
C VAL A 115 -7.61 27.24 3.36
N PRO A 116 -6.36 27.56 3.80
CA PRO A 116 -5.21 27.58 2.91
C PRO A 116 -4.96 26.26 2.18
N LEU A 117 -5.07 25.13 2.89
CA LEU A 117 -4.85 23.81 2.30
C LEU A 117 -5.89 23.48 1.23
N LEU A 118 -7.17 23.71 1.49
CA LEU A 118 -8.23 23.53 0.51
C LEU A 118 -8.05 24.43 -0.70
N GLY A 119 -7.60 25.66 -0.51
CA GLY A 119 -7.25 26.58 -1.59
C GLY A 119 -6.10 26.07 -2.46
N ILE A 120 -5.03 25.52 -1.84
CA ILE A 120 -3.89 24.91 -2.55
C ILE A 120 -4.34 23.65 -3.32
N LEU A 121 -5.29 22.89 -2.77
CA LEU A 121 -5.86 21.71 -3.44
C LEU A 121 -6.78 22.08 -4.61
N GLY A 122 -7.08 23.35 -4.81
CA GLY A 122 -7.87 23.83 -5.94
C GLY A 122 -9.37 23.93 -5.66
N ALA A 123 -9.78 24.06 -4.39
CA ALA A 123 -11.18 24.28 -4.05
C ALA A 123 -11.68 25.64 -4.59
N THR A 124 -12.78 25.61 -5.33
CA THR A 124 -13.48 26.78 -5.86
C THR A 124 -14.60 27.22 -4.91
N ALA A 125 -15.20 28.40 -5.13
CA ALA A 125 -16.35 28.84 -4.32
C ALA A 125 -17.50 27.83 -4.30
N GLU A 126 -17.68 27.06 -5.38
CA GLU A 126 -18.73 26.06 -5.52
C GLU A 126 -18.39 24.75 -4.79
N THR A 127 -17.13 24.28 -4.88
CA THR A 127 -16.70 23.02 -4.27
C THR A 127 -16.28 23.17 -2.81
N MET A 128 -15.95 24.39 -2.36
CA MET A 128 -15.44 24.67 -1.01
C MET A 128 -16.34 24.15 0.13
N PRO A 129 -17.67 24.33 0.12
CA PRO A 129 -18.53 23.84 1.20
C PRO A 129 -18.45 22.32 1.36
N HIS A 130 -18.45 21.59 0.24
CA HIS A 130 -18.37 20.12 0.23
C HIS A 130 -16.99 19.62 0.63
N ALA A 131 -15.93 20.25 0.10
CA ALA A 131 -14.56 19.94 0.45
C ALA A 131 -14.28 20.21 1.93
N GLU A 132 -14.77 21.32 2.47
CA GLU A 132 -14.60 21.69 3.88
C GLU A 132 -15.35 20.73 4.81
N ALA A 133 -16.57 20.31 4.45
CA ALA A 133 -17.35 19.35 5.21
C ALA A 133 -16.63 17.98 5.29
N TYR A 134 -16.16 17.47 4.15
CA TYR A 134 -15.39 16.21 4.09
C TYR A 134 -14.07 16.32 4.84
N TYR A 135 -13.31 17.38 4.57
CA TYR A 135 -11.99 17.63 5.13
C TYR A 135 -12.02 17.75 6.66
N THR A 136 -13.01 18.48 7.21
CA THR A 136 -13.14 18.69 8.66
C THR A 136 -13.35 17.36 9.40
N VAL A 137 -14.23 16.51 8.88
CA VAL A 137 -14.45 15.16 9.46
C VAL A 137 -13.20 14.30 9.34
N LEU A 138 -12.54 14.34 8.19
CA LEU A 138 -11.29 13.61 7.96
C LEU A 138 -10.18 14.10 8.92
N ALA A 139 -10.08 15.40 9.19
CA ALA A 139 -9.14 15.97 10.14
C ALA A 139 -9.41 15.49 11.58
N ILE A 140 -10.67 15.53 12.03
CA ILE A 140 -11.06 15.02 13.34
C ILE A 140 -10.77 13.51 13.45
N GLY A 141 -11.01 12.77 12.39
CA GLY A 141 -10.78 11.33 12.29
C GLY A 141 -9.33 10.91 12.02
N ALA A 142 -8.40 11.86 11.84
CA ALA A 142 -7.00 11.55 11.52
C ALA A 142 -6.33 10.61 12.53
N PRO A 143 -6.53 10.72 13.86
CA PRO A 143 -5.98 9.76 14.82
C PRO A 143 -6.45 8.33 14.56
N ALA A 144 -7.74 8.12 14.31
CA ALA A 144 -8.29 6.80 14.00
C ALA A 144 -7.73 6.26 12.69
N THR A 145 -7.67 7.10 11.64
CA THR A 145 -7.11 6.71 10.35
C THR A 145 -5.66 6.24 10.49
N VAL A 146 -4.81 7.00 11.17
CA VAL A 146 -3.38 6.66 11.36
C VAL A 146 -3.24 5.38 12.19
N LEU A 147 -4.01 5.23 13.28
CA LEU A 147 -4.00 4.04 14.14
C LEU A 147 -4.43 2.78 13.38
N ASN A 148 -5.43 2.87 12.52
CA ASN A 148 -5.93 1.73 11.77
C ASN A 148 -4.83 1.07 10.91
N PHE A 149 -4.06 1.89 10.19
CA PHE A 149 -2.94 1.38 9.40
C PHE A 149 -1.84 0.73 10.25
N ILE A 150 -1.63 1.20 11.48
CA ILE A 150 -0.65 0.61 12.39
C ILE A 150 -1.16 -0.72 12.94
N HIS A 151 -2.34 -0.74 13.53
CA HIS A 151 -2.90 -1.95 14.13
C HIS A 151 -2.98 -3.11 13.14
N SER A 152 -3.45 -2.86 11.92
CA SER A 152 -3.55 -3.89 10.88
C SER A 152 -2.19 -4.52 10.53
N ASN A 153 -1.13 -3.70 10.51
CA ASN A 153 0.23 -4.19 10.25
C ASN A 153 0.83 -4.94 11.45
N LEU A 154 0.67 -4.42 12.69
CA LEU A 154 1.24 -5.03 13.88
C LEU A 154 0.59 -6.38 14.22
N VAL A 155 -0.74 -6.47 14.15
CA VAL A 155 -1.49 -7.72 14.39
C VAL A 155 -1.04 -8.83 13.44
N ARG A 156 -0.76 -8.48 12.19
CA ARG A 156 -0.26 -9.42 11.18
C ARG A 156 1.09 -10.02 11.57
N CYS A 157 1.96 -9.26 12.24
CA CYS A 157 3.30 -9.73 12.62
C CYS A 157 3.29 -10.85 13.64
N GLU A 158 2.28 -10.90 14.51
CA GLU A 158 2.09 -11.97 15.49
C GLU A 158 1.44 -13.23 14.89
N GLY A 159 1.39 -13.35 13.56
CA GLY A 159 0.81 -14.50 12.87
C GLY A 159 -0.72 -14.43 12.70
N MET A 160 -1.35 -13.33 13.10
CA MET A 160 -2.80 -13.12 13.08
C MET A 160 -3.27 -12.41 11.80
N ALA A 161 -2.78 -12.83 10.62
CA ALA A 161 -3.11 -12.20 9.33
C ALA A 161 -4.61 -12.28 8.99
N THR A 162 -5.26 -13.40 9.29
CA THR A 162 -6.71 -13.56 9.09
C THR A 162 -7.49 -12.59 9.97
N GLN A 163 -7.10 -12.41 11.23
CA GLN A 163 -7.73 -11.46 12.14
C GLN A 163 -7.51 -10.01 11.68
N SER A 164 -6.30 -9.70 11.19
CA SER A 164 -6.01 -8.39 10.56
C SER A 164 -6.94 -8.13 9.38
N MET A 165 -7.13 -9.11 8.50
CA MET A 165 -8.06 -9.03 7.38
C MET A 165 -9.51 -8.83 7.86
N ILE A 166 -9.97 -9.61 8.85
CA ILE A 166 -11.35 -9.52 9.39
C ILE A 166 -11.60 -8.12 9.96
N GLY A 167 -10.66 -7.55 10.73
CA GLY A 167 -10.79 -6.21 11.26
C GLY A 167 -10.90 -5.15 10.16
N SER A 168 -10.04 -5.21 9.17
CA SER A 168 -10.05 -4.27 8.04
C SER A 168 -11.32 -4.40 7.19
N ILE A 169 -11.73 -5.63 6.84
CA ILE A 169 -12.96 -5.89 6.08
C ILE A 169 -14.19 -5.46 6.89
N GLY A 170 -14.22 -5.74 8.20
CA GLY A 170 -15.34 -5.33 9.06
C GLY A 170 -15.56 -3.82 9.04
N GLY A 171 -14.50 -3.03 9.18
CA GLY A 171 -14.57 -1.57 9.04
C GLY A 171 -15.05 -1.12 7.66
N THR A 172 -14.53 -1.76 6.61
CA THR A 172 -14.95 -1.50 5.23
C THR A 172 -16.44 -1.78 4.99
N VAL A 173 -16.95 -2.91 5.49
CA VAL A 173 -18.38 -3.27 5.36
C VAL A 173 -19.25 -2.26 6.09
N ILE A 174 -18.87 -1.85 7.29
CA ILE A 174 -19.59 -0.81 8.05
C ILE A 174 -19.64 0.50 7.27
N ASN A 175 -18.52 0.91 6.68
CA ASN A 175 -18.47 2.11 5.84
C ASN A 175 -19.43 1.98 4.65
N ILE A 176 -19.37 0.90 3.84
CA ILE A 176 -20.23 0.67 2.68
C ILE A 176 -21.74 0.70 3.05
N ILE A 177 -22.09 0.22 4.24
CA ILE A 177 -23.47 0.26 4.74
C ILE A 177 -23.87 1.69 5.14
N LEU A 178 -22.96 2.44 5.76
CA LEU A 178 -23.23 3.80 6.23
C LEU A 178 -23.26 4.83 5.10
N ASP A 179 -22.49 4.64 4.03
CA ASP A 179 -22.39 5.60 2.92
C ASP A 179 -23.76 5.99 2.35
N PRO A 180 -24.62 5.07 1.84
CA PRO A 180 -25.92 5.45 1.30
C PRO A 180 -26.84 6.05 2.36
N ILE A 181 -26.70 5.64 3.62
CA ILE A 181 -27.51 6.16 4.73
C ILE A 181 -27.14 7.62 4.99
N LEU A 182 -25.84 7.91 5.18
CA LEU A 182 -25.39 9.24 5.59
C LEU A 182 -25.33 10.23 4.41
N ILE A 183 -24.96 9.76 3.22
CA ILE A 183 -24.83 10.62 2.04
C ILE A 183 -26.22 11.01 1.51
N THR A 184 -27.11 10.03 1.30
CA THR A 184 -28.37 10.25 0.60
C THR A 184 -29.58 10.31 1.52
N THR A 185 -29.76 9.34 2.45
CA THR A 185 -30.96 9.26 3.28
C THR A 185 -30.98 10.36 4.36
N VAL A 186 -29.86 10.57 5.04
CA VAL A 186 -29.72 11.65 6.03
C VAL A 186 -29.41 12.98 5.37
N GLY A 187 -28.84 12.96 4.16
CA GLY A 187 -28.53 14.17 3.39
C GLY A 187 -27.30 14.93 3.83
N TRP A 188 -26.37 14.28 4.53
CA TRP A 188 -25.11 14.94 4.98
C TRP A 188 -24.05 15.05 3.87
N GLY A 189 -24.34 14.53 2.68
CA GLY A 189 -23.49 14.68 1.50
C GLY A 189 -22.02 14.26 1.74
N ALA A 190 -21.10 15.15 1.39
CA ALA A 190 -19.66 14.91 1.54
C ALA A 190 -19.25 14.64 3.00
N GLY A 191 -19.81 15.37 3.96
CA GLY A 191 -19.56 15.12 5.39
C GLY A 191 -20.00 13.73 5.82
N GLY A 192 -21.15 13.24 5.28
CA GLY A 192 -21.67 11.90 5.52
C GLY A 192 -20.71 10.80 5.06
N ALA A 193 -20.13 10.93 3.86
CA ALA A 193 -19.11 10.02 3.35
C ALA A 193 -17.88 9.94 4.26
N ALA A 194 -17.37 11.11 4.71
CA ALA A 194 -16.24 11.15 5.62
C ALA A 194 -16.57 10.51 6.98
N ILE A 195 -17.77 10.75 7.53
CA ILE A 195 -18.22 10.14 8.80
C ILE A 195 -18.28 8.62 8.65
N ALA A 196 -18.87 8.11 7.56
CA ALA A 196 -18.94 6.67 7.31
C ALA A 196 -17.53 6.03 7.30
N THR A 197 -16.57 6.68 6.64
CA THR A 197 -15.17 6.24 6.60
C THR A 197 -14.54 6.21 8.00
N ILE A 198 -14.68 7.28 8.77
CA ILE A 198 -14.07 7.36 10.11
C ILE A 198 -14.74 6.39 11.09
N VAL A 199 -16.05 6.20 11.03
CA VAL A 199 -16.77 5.20 11.83
C VAL A 199 -16.28 3.79 11.48
N GLY A 200 -16.08 3.47 10.19
CA GLY A 200 -15.50 2.22 9.74
C GLY A 200 -14.12 1.97 10.37
N TYR A 201 -13.23 2.98 10.36
CA TYR A 201 -11.91 2.86 10.99
C TYR A 201 -11.99 2.73 12.50
N LEU A 202 -12.83 3.49 13.18
CA LEU A 202 -13.03 3.37 14.64
C LEU A 202 -13.52 1.97 15.04
N CYS A 203 -14.48 1.41 14.31
CA CYS A 203 -14.95 0.04 14.58
C CYS A 203 -13.83 -1.00 14.35
N SER A 204 -13.03 -0.82 13.30
CA SER A 204 -11.85 -1.63 13.03
C SER A 204 -10.82 -1.53 14.15
N ASP A 205 -10.51 -0.30 14.62
CA ASP A 205 -9.55 -0.06 15.69
C ASP A 205 -10.02 -0.64 17.03
N LEU A 206 -11.30 -0.52 17.35
CA LEU A 206 -11.88 -1.14 18.54
C LEU A 206 -11.76 -2.67 18.50
N TYR A 207 -11.99 -3.28 17.33
CA TYR A 207 -11.74 -4.70 17.12
C TYR A 207 -10.27 -5.07 17.33
N PHE A 208 -9.33 -4.29 16.78
CA PHE A 208 -7.90 -4.54 16.95
C PHE A 208 -7.46 -4.37 18.41
N LEU A 209 -7.95 -3.36 19.11
CA LEU A 209 -7.67 -3.17 20.55
C LEU A 209 -8.21 -4.34 21.39
N TRP A 210 -9.43 -4.79 21.10
CA TRP A 210 -10.00 -5.98 21.72
C TRP A 210 -9.15 -7.23 21.45
N LEU A 211 -8.69 -7.40 20.20
CA LEU A 211 -7.83 -8.50 19.80
C LEU A 211 -6.49 -8.47 20.53
N LEU A 212 -5.86 -7.31 20.62
CA LEU A 212 -4.61 -7.11 21.36
C LEU A 212 -4.77 -7.47 22.84
N HIS A 213 -5.88 -7.06 23.44
CA HIS A 213 -6.14 -7.35 24.86
C HIS A 213 -6.42 -8.84 25.14
N LYS A 214 -7.17 -9.52 24.24
CA LYS A 214 -7.64 -10.90 24.50
C LYS A 214 -6.78 -12.00 23.90
N LYS A 215 -6.13 -11.76 22.74
CA LYS A 215 -5.47 -12.82 21.96
C LYS A 215 -3.99 -12.59 21.73
N SER A 216 -3.50 -11.36 21.83
CA SER A 216 -2.08 -11.10 21.66
C SER A 216 -1.29 -11.64 22.84
N ARG A 217 -0.13 -12.24 22.53
CA ARG A 217 0.82 -12.77 23.54
C ARG A 217 2.02 -11.86 23.74
N CYS A 218 2.33 -11.01 22.76
CA CYS A 218 3.57 -10.24 22.72
C CYS A 218 3.33 -8.74 22.51
N LEU A 219 2.28 -8.36 21.76
CA LEU A 219 1.97 -6.95 21.50
C LEU A 219 1.35 -6.29 22.73
N SER A 220 1.66 -5.03 22.95
CA SER A 220 1.19 -4.24 24.10
C SER A 220 0.80 -2.84 23.68
N VAL A 221 -0.14 -2.25 24.41
CA VAL A 221 -0.50 -0.82 24.32
C VAL A 221 -0.34 -0.11 25.67
N LYS A 222 0.49 -0.68 26.57
CA LYS A 222 0.72 -0.10 27.89
C LYS A 222 1.64 1.11 27.80
N LEU A 223 1.22 2.25 28.35
CA LEU A 223 2.02 3.49 28.34
C LEU A 223 3.37 3.30 29.07
N SER A 224 3.41 2.49 30.12
CA SER A 224 4.65 2.18 30.85
C SER A 224 5.73 1.50 30.00
N GLN A 225 5.35 0.91 28.87
CA GLN A 225 6.25 0.26 27.92
C GLN A 225 6.56 1.14 26.70
N CYS A 226 6.04 2.36 26.63
CA CYS A 226 6.21 3.26 25.50
C CYS A 226 7.62 3.89 25.51
N HIS A 227 8.65 3.07 25.23
CA HIS A 227 10.01 3.56 25.03
C HIS A 227 10.76 2.69 24.01
N VAL A 228 11.59 3.32 23.23
CA VAL A 228 12.47 2.68 22.24
C VAL A 228 13.85 3.30 22.30
N THR A 229 14.86 2.52 21.98
CA THR A 229 16.22 3.02 21.82
C THR A 229 16.37 3.82 20.53
N GLY A 230 17.39 4.69 20.47
CA GLY A 230 17.68 5.45 19.24
C GLY A 230 17.91 4.56 18.01
N ARG A 231 18.49 3.36 18.20
CA ARG A 231 18.66 2.38 17.11
C ARG A 231 17.35 1.77 16.64
N GLU A 232 16.44 1.46 17.56
CA GLU A 232 15.10 0.95 17.24
C GLU A 232 14.31 2.02 16.49
N LEU A 233 14.35 3.27 16.96
CA LEU A 233 13.72 4.41 16.29
C LEU A 233 14.25 4.60 14.86
N GLN A 234 15.58 4.58 14.68
CA GLN A 234 16.20 4.66 13.36
C GLN A 234 15.76 3.53 12.43
N GLN A 235 15.56 2.32 12.95
CA GLN A 235 15.08 1.18 12.16
C GLN A 235 13.62 1.33 11.79
N ILE A 236 12.75 1.77 12.72
CA ILE A 236 11.33 2.02 12.47
C ILE A 236 11.19 3.08 11.38
N LEU A 237 11.80 4.24 11.58
CA LEU A 237 11.71 5.35 10.64
C LEU A 237 12.38 5.03 9.30
N GLY A 238 13.57 4.41 9.32
CA GLY A 238 14.30 4.07 8.10
C GLY A 238 13.52 3.14 7.18
N VAL A 239 12.91 2.09 7.72
CA VAL A 239 12.06 1.17 6.95
C VAL A 239 10.74 1.83 6.59
N GLY A 240 10.10 2.53 7.53
CA GLY A 240 8.80 3.13 7.31
C GLY A 240 8.82 4.28 6.29
N VAL A 241 9.79 5.18 6.38
CA VAL A 241 9.98 6.26 5.39
C VAL A 241 10.27 5.68 4.01
N THR A 242 11.08 4.62 3.93
CA THR A 242 11.35 3.93 2.66
C THR A 242 10.08 3.36 2.03
N ALA A 243 9.18 2.81 2.85
CA ALA A 243 7.90 2.29 2.38
C ALA A 243 6.96 3.43 1.91
N ALA A 244 6.89 4.52 2.67
CA ALA A 244 6.12 5.71 2.28
C ALA A 244 6.66 6.33 0.98
N LEU A 245 7.98 6.37 0.82
CA LEU A 245 8.62 6.88 -0.39
C LEU A 245 8.25 6.07 -1.64
N SER A 246 8.10 4.75 -1.52
CA SER A 246 7.63 3.91 -2.65
C SER A 246 6.27 4.38 -3.18
N ASN A 247 5.33 4.72 -2.29
CA ASN A 247 4.01 5.21 -2.67
C ASN A 247 4.08 6.60 -3.32
N LEU A 248 4.95 7.49 -2.82
CA LEU A 248 5.18 8.80 -3.42
C LEU A 248 5.78 8.68 -4.82
N MET A 249 6.76 7.80 -5.01
CA MET A 249 7.37 7.55 -6.32
C MET A 249 6.33 7.02 -7.32
N GLN A 250 5.43 6.15 -6.87
CA GLN A 250 4.32 5.66 -7.71
C GLN A 250 3.42 6.81 -8.20
N SER A 251 3.07 7.72 -7.31
CA SER A 251 2.26 8.89 -7.68
C SER A 251 3.01 9.81 -8.67
N LEU A 252 4.29 10.04 -8.44
CA LEU A 252 5.14 10.81 -9.35
C LEU A 252 5.25 10.16 -10.73
N THR A 253 5.38 8.83 -10.79
CA THR A 253 5.38 8.08 -12.06
C THR A 253 4.14 8.37 -12.89
N VAL A 254 2.95 8.34 -12.26
CA VAL A 254 1.68 8.61 -12.96
C VAL A 254 1.65 10.05 -13.48
N ILE A 255 2.05 11.02 -12.67
CA ILE A 255 2.08 12.44 -13.07
C ILE A 255 3.02 12.64 -14.25
N VAL A 256 4.25 12.15 -14.15
CA VAL A 256 5.25 12.29 -15.21
C VAL A 256 4.83 11.57 -16.49
N MET A 257 4.29 10.36 -16.38
CA MET A 257 3.76 9.61 -17.53
C MET A 257 2.68 10.42 -18.26
N ASN A 258 1.75 11.03 -17.53
CA ASN A 258 0.69 11.85 -18.11
C ASN A 258 1.27 13.09 -18.82
N GLN A 259 2.29 13.75 -18.24
CA GLN A 259 2.95 14.90 -18.87
C GLN A 259 3.63 14.51 -20.20
N PHE A 260 4.26 13.34 -20.27
CA PHE A 260 4.88 12.85 -21.50
C PHE A 260 3.87 12.33 -22.53
N LEU A 261 2.66 11.96 -22.11
CA LEU A 261 1.56 11.60 -23.01
C LEU A 261 0.80 12.81 -23.55
N LEU A 262 0.81 13.95 -22.82
CA LEU A 262 0.05 15.15 -23.18
C LEU A 262 0.23 15.62 -24.64
N PRO A 263 1.46 15.64 -25.21
CA PRO A 263 1.67 16.03 -26.61
C PRO A 263 1.00 15.11 -27.64
N TYR A 264 0.64 13.88 -27.24
CA TYR A 264 0.01 12.89 -28.11
C TYR A 264 -1.53 12.86 -28.03
N GLY A 265 -2.12 13.71 -27.17
CA GLY A 265 -3.56 13.91 -27.01
C GLY A 265 -4.15 13.38 -25.70
N ASN A 266 -5.25 14.00 -25.28
CA ASN A 266 -5.95 13.66 -24.05
C ASN A 266 -6.58 12.27 -24.07
N ASP A 267 -6.93 11.76 -25.26
CA ASP A 267 -7.40 10.40 -25.49
C ASP A 267 -6.35 9.35 -25.06
N LYS A 268 -5.06 9.65 -25.27
CA LYS A 268 -3.96 8.77 -24.82
C LYS A 268 -3.82 8.74 -23.31
N ILE A 269 -3.98 9.87 -22.65
CA ILE A 269 -3.97 9.96 -21.17
C ILE A 269 -5.15 9.17 -20.61
N ALA A 270 -6.35 9.34 -21.18
CA ALA A 270 -7.54 8.62 -20.74
C ALA A 270 -7.39 7.11 -20.93
N ALA A 271 -6.88 6.67 -22.11
CA ALA A 271 -6.62 5.26 -22.39
C ALA A 271 -5.58 4.66 -21.42
N MET A 272 -4.51 5.40 -21.08
CA MET A 272 -3.52 4.99 -20.08
C MET A 272 -4.13 4.86 -18.69
N GLY A 273 -5.00 5.78 -18.30
CA GLY A 273 -5.70 5.71 -17.01
C GLY A 273 -6.54 4.44 -16.87
N ILE A 274 -7.26 4.05 -17.93
CA ILE A 274 -8.06 2.82 -17.96
C ILE A 274 -7.16 1.59 -17.95
N ALA A 275 -6.12 1.54 -18.79
CA ALA A 275 -5.16 0.44 -18.83
C ALA A 275 -4.50 0.23 -17.46
N SER A 276 -4.16 1.32 -16.75
CA SER A 276 -3.59 1.27 -15.39
C SER A 276 -4.57 0.72 -14.36
N LYS A 277 -5.86 1.03 -14.44
CA LYS A 277 -6.89 0.44 -13.56
C LYS A 277 -7.03 -1.05 -13.77
N VAL A 278 -6.96 -1.52 -15.01
CA VAL A 278 -7.01 -2.95 -15.33
C VAL A 278 -5.75 -3.67 -14.83
N SER A 279 -4.56 -3.11 -15.09
CA SER A 279 -3.29 -3.70 -14.64
C SER A 279 -3.13 -3.70 -13.11
N MET A 280 -3.77 -2.75 -12.40
CA MET A 280 -3.76 -2.65 -10.95
C MET A 280 -4.26 -3.93 -10.27
N ILE A 281 -5.21 -4.66 -10.86
CA ILE A 281 -5.74 -5.91 -10.29
C ILE A 281 -4.61 -6.94 -10.15
N ALA A 282 -3.80 -7.13 -11.20
CA ALA A 282 -2.67 -8.04 -11.14
C ALA A 282 -1.59 -7.56 -10.16
N GLN A 283 -1.33 -6.25 -10.13
CA GLN A 283 -0.35 -5.67 -9.20
C GLN A 283 -0.77 -5.89 -7.73
N LEU A 284 -2.05 -5.74 -7.39
CA LEU A 284 -2.54 -5.96 -6.03
C LEU A 284 -2.36 -7.41 -5.55
N VAL A 285 -2.51 -8.37 -6.45
CA VAL A 285 -2.22 -9.79 -6.14
C VAL A 285 -0.74 -9.94 -5.79
N LEU A 286 0.17 -9.40 -6.60
CA LEU A 286 1.61 -9.46 -6.34
C LEU A 286 2.01 -8.71 -5.05
N VAL A 287 1.41 -7.55 -4.80
CA VAL A 287 1.59 -6.77 -3.56
C VAL A 287 1.14 -7.59 -2.36
N GLY A 288 -0.06 -8.18 -2.40
CA GLY A 288 -0.61 -8.96 -1.28
C GLY A 288 0.26 -10.16 -0.92
N PHE A 289 0.72 -10.91 -1.91
CA PHE A 289 1.65 -12.03 -1.69
C PHE A 289 3.01 -11.56 -1.15
N SER A 290 3.55 -10.45 -1.64
CA SER A 290 4.82 -9.92 -1.16
C SER A 290 4.73 -9.41 0.27
N PHE A 291 3.76 -8.55 0.57
CA PHE A 291 3.58 -7.97 1.91
C PHE A 291 3.14 -9.01 2.95
N GLY A 292 2.39 -10.02 2.56
CA GLY A 292 2.04 -11.15 3.43
C GLY A 292 3.26 -11.94 3.91
N GLY A 293 4.38 -11.84 3.21
CA GLY A 293 5.65 -12.45 3.61
C GLY A 293 6.44 -11.69 4.70
N ILE A 294 6.16 -10.40 4.95
CA ILE A 294 6.92 -9.57 5.89
C ILE A 294 7.10 -10.23 7.26
N PRO A 295 6.03 -10.69 7.93
CA PRO A 295 6.18 -11.28 9.25
C PRO A 295 7.09 -12.50 9.27
N LEU A 296 6.97 -13.36 8.27
CA LEU A 296 7.73 -14.59 8.19
C LEU A 296 9.20 -14.34 7.82
N PHE A 297 9.49 -13.41 6.90
CA PHE A 297 10.85 -13.00 6.57
C PHE A 297 11.56 -12.36 7.78
N GLY A 298 10.88 -11.44 8.47
CA GLY A 298 11.42 -10.79 9.67
C GLY A 298 11.69 -11.79 10.79
N TYR A 299 10.75 -12.70 11.06
CA TYR A 299 10.89 -13.76 12.04
C TYR A 299 12.08 -14.70 11.74
N LEU A 300 12.17 -15.22 10.53
CA LEU A 300 13.27 -16.10 10.12
C LEU A 300 14.63 -15.42 10.20
N TYR A 301 14.67 -14.12 9.85
CA TYR A 301 15.91 -13.34 9.96
C TYR A 301 16.31 -13.13 11.42
N GLY A 302 15.37 -12.77 12.29
CA GLY A 302 15.58 -12.61 13.74
C GLY A 302 16.01 -13.92 14.41
N ALA A 303 15.36 -15.02 14.07
CA ALA A 303 15.68 -16.38 14.55
C ALA A 303 16.96 -16.96 13.95
N LYS A 304 17.65 -16.25 13.06
CA LYS A 304 18.86 -16.68 12.34
C LYS A 304 18.71 -18.01 11.57
N LYS A 305 17.46 -18.40 11.19
CA LYS A 305 17.14 -19.61 10.45
C LYS A 305 17.38 -19.43 8.93
N ARG A 306 18.62 -19.27 8.54
CA ARG A 306 19.01 -18.86 7.16
C ARG A 306 18.72 -19.90 6.10
N ASP A 307 18.80 -21.20 6.42
CA ASP A 307 18.48 -22.26 5.45
C ASP A 307 16.98 -22.28 5.11
N VAL A 308 16.13 -22.06 6.13
CA VAL A 308 14.67 -21.93 5.94
C VAL A 308 14.35 -20.65 5.18
N MET A 309 15.03 -19.54 5.51
CA MET A 309 14.91 -18.27 4.80
C MET A 309 15.22 -18.41 3.31
N ARG A 310 16.33 -19.10 2.98
CA ARG A 310 16.71 -19.34 1.57
C ARG A 310 15.66 -20.16 0.82
N LYS A 311 15.11 -21.20 1.45
CA LYS A 311 14.03 -22.02 0.87
C LYS A 311 12.79 -21.15 0.63
N LEU A 312 12.40 -20.31 1.59
CA LEU A 312 11.25 -19.41 1.47
C LEU A 312 11.45 -18.39 0.36
N ILE A 313 12.60 -17.70 0.32
CA ILE A 313 12.89 -16.69 -0.73
C ILE A 313 12.83 -17.33 -2.12
N ARG A 314 13.46 -18.50 -2.31
CA ARG A 314 13.40 -19.20 -3.60
C ARG A 314 11.97 -19.56 -3.98
N PHE A 315 11.20 -20.09 -3.05
CA PHE A 315 9.79 -20.41 -3.25
C PHE A 315 8.99 -19.18 -3.63
N CYS A 316 9.08 -18.09 -2.86
CA CYS A 316 8.34 -16.85 -3.11
C CYS A 316 8.72 -16.21 -4.46
N LEU A 317 10.00 -16.21 -4.82
CA LEU A 317 10.46 -15.72 -6.14
C LEU A 317 9.84 -16.55 -7.27
N THR A 318 9.96 -17.88 -7.19
CA THR A 318 9.40 -18.77 -8.22
C THR A 318 7.89 -18.60 -8.31
N PHE A 319 7.20 -18.60 -7.17
CA PHE A 319 5.74 -18.47 -7.11
C PHE A 319 5.26 -17.12 -7.66
N LEU A 320 5.87 -16.01 -7.23
CA LEU A 320 5.49 -14.67 -7.71
C LEU A 320 5.77 -14.46 -9.19
N VAL A 321 6.90 -14.96 -9.69
CA VAL A 321 7.20 -14.92 -11.13
C VAL A 321 6.17 -15.76 -11.90
N SER A 322 5.87 -16.97 -11.44
CA SER A 322 4.89 -17.84 -12.10
C SER A 322 3.50 -17.21 -12.15
N ILE A 323 3.00 -16.69 -11.01
CA ILE A 323 1.68 -16.04 -10.98
C ILE A 323 1.65 -14.74 -11.79
N ALA A 324 2.75 -13.97 -11.79
CA ALA A 324 2.86 -12.78 -12.63
C ALA A 324 2.80 -13.11 -14.12
N VAL A 325 3.50 -14.16 -14.56
CA VAL A 325 3.47 -14.64 -15.96
C VAL A 325 2.06 -15.11 -16.33
N VAL A 326 1.41 -15.90 -15.47
CA VAL A 326 0.03 -16.36 -15.72
C VAL A 326 -0.95 -15.19 -15.81
N LEU A 327 -0.90 -14.25 -14.87
CA LEU A 327 -1.76 -13.07 -14.88
C LEU A 327 -1.48 -12.18 -16.11
N SER A 328 -0.21 -11.97 -16.45
CA SER A 328 0.18 -11.22 -17.65
C SER A 328 -0.36 -11.87 -18.91
N PHE A 329 -0.26 -13.19 -19.02
CA PHE A 329 -0.78 -13.94 -20.16
C PHE A 329 -2.29 -13.79 -20.30
N ILE A 330 -3.04 -13.96 -19.18
CA ILE A 330 -4.51 -13.79 -19.16
C ILE A 330 -4.89 -12.36 -19.56
N LEU A 331 -4.23 -11.35 -18.99
CA LEU A 331 -4.52 -9.94 -19.28
C LEU A 331 -4.13 -9.56 -20.71
N CYS A 332 -3.03 -10.07 -21.24
CA CYS A 332 -2.63 -9.85 -22.64
C CYS A 332 -3.61 -10.44 -23.62
N LEU A 333 -4.07 -11.69 -23.41
CA LEU A 333 -5.05 -12.34 -24.28
C LEU A 333 -6.39 -11.60 -24.30
N ASN A 334 -6.82 -11.12 -23.13
CA ASN A 334 -8.13 -10.47 -22.98
C ASN A 334 -8.04 -8.94 -23.02
N SER A 335 -6.89 -8.36 -23.36
CA SER A 335 -6.64 -6.92 -23.26
C SER A 335 -7.67 -6.07 -24.02
N GLY A 336 -8.05 -6.49 -25.24
CA GLY A 336 -9.05 -5.80 -26.04
C GLY A 336 -10.45 -5.87 -25.40
N ALA A 337 -10.88 -7.06 -24.96
CA ALA A 337 -12.18 -7.24 -24.28
C ALA A 337 -12.26 -6.48 -22.97
N LEU A 338 -11.17 -6.45 -22.19
CA LEU A 338 -11.10 -5.70 -20.95
C LEU A 338 -11.18 -4.18 -21.19
N MET A 339 -10.56 -3.66 -22.24
CA MET A 339 -10.71 -2.26 -22.60
C MET A 339 -12.12 -1.91 -23.07
N GLN A 340 -12.79 -2.81 -23.80
CA GLN A 340 -14.19 -2.63 -24.25
C GLN A 340 -15.19 -2.52 -23.10
N LEU A 341 -14.88 -3.07 -21.92
CA LEU A 341 -15.75 -2.90 -20.73
C LEU A 341 -15.82 -1.44 -20.24
N PHE A 342 -14.82 -0.63 -20.57
CA PHE A 342 -14.71 0.75 -20.07
C PHE A 342 -14.92 1.80 -21.16
N VAL A 343 -14.69 1.47 -22.43
CA VAL A 343 -14.72 2.41 -23.55
C VAL A 343 -15.33 1.76 -24.78
N GLN A 344 -16.11 2.54 -25.55
CA GLN A 344 -16.73 2.08 -26.80
C GLN A 344 -16.00 2.59 -28.06
N ASP A 345 -15.13 3.61 -27.91
CA ASP A 345 -14.36 4.16 -29.04
C ASP A 345 -13.26 3.20 -29.49
N ALA A 346 -13.30 2.81 -30.76
CA ALA A 346 -12.36 1.82 -31.31
C ALA A 346 -10.90 2.29 -31.28
N GLY A 347 -10.64 3.59 -31.45
CA GLY A 347 -9.30 4.16 -31.37
C GLY A 347 -8.71 4.10 -29.97
N MET A 348 -9.52 4.43 -28.95
CA MET A 348 -9.13 4.32 -27.54
C MET A 348 -8.96 2.86 -27.12
N ILE A 349 -9.79 1.93 -27.61
CA ILE A 349 -9.64 0.50 -27.33
C ILE A 349 -8.31 -0.02 -27.86
N ALA A 350 -7.97 0.28 -29.11
CA ALA A 350 -6.71 -0.15 -29.74
C ALA A 350 -5.50 0.40 -28.96
N THR A 351 -5.52 1.69 -28.64
CA THR A 351 -4.46 2.37 -27.89
C THR A 351 -4.32 1.80 -26.46
N GLY A 352 -5.44 1.69 -25.73
CA GLY A 352 -5.43 1.18 -24.37
C GLY A 352 -5.03 -0.29 -24.30
N THR A 353 -5.40 -1.10 -25.31
CA THR A 353 -4.95 -2.49 -25.46
C THR A 353 -3.42 -2.57 -25.55
N GLN A 354 -2.80 -1.72 -26.37
CA GLN A 354 -1.35 -1.66 -26.49
C GLN A 354 -0.70 -1.21 -25.17
N MET A 355 -1.23 -0.18 -24.54
CA MET A 355 -0.76 0.33 -23.23
C MET A 355 -0.84 -0.74 -22.15
N LEU A 356 -1.96 -1.44 -22.04
CA LEU A 356 -2.16 -2.52 -21.07
C LEU A 356 -1.13 -3.64 -21.28
N ARG A 357 -0.91 -4.06 -22.53
CA ARG A 357 0.10 -5.08 -22.85
C ARG A 357 1.49 -4.68 -22.39
N TRP A 358 1.94 -3.45 -22.66
CA TRP A 358 3.22 -2.96 -22.18
C TRP A 358 3.34 -2.95 -20.65
N GLN A 359 2.28 -2.59 -19.93
CA GLN A 359 2.27 -2.59 -18.48
C GLN A 359 2.39 -3.98 -17.85
N VAL A 360 1.85 -5.01 -18.52
CA VAL A 360 1.85 -6.37 -17.96
C VAL A 360 2.97 -7.26 -18.47
N TYR A 361 3.62 -6.97 -19.59
CA TYR A 361 4.73 -7.77 -20.14
C TYR A 361 5.86 -7.98 -19.14
N THR A 362 6.15 -6.99 -18.32
CA THR A 362 7.25 -7.01 -17.35
C THR A 362 6.79 -7.18 -15.92
N ALA A 363 5.52 -7.51 -15.68
CA ALA A 363 4.98 -7.68 -14.33
C ALA A 363 5.76 -8.70 -13.48
N ALA A 364 6.37 -9.72 -14.12
CA ALA A 364 7.23 -10.69 -13.45
C ALA A 364 8.48 -10.02 -12.85
N PHE A 365 9.13 -9.12 -13.59
CA PHE A 365 10.28 -8.33 -13.08
C PHE A 365 9.85 -7.38 -11.98
N GLY A 366 8.69 -6.72 -12.14
CA GLY A 366 8.09 -5.90 -11.10
C GLY A 366 7.82 -6.69 -9.81
N GLY A 367 7.33 -7.93 -9.93
CA GLY A 367 7.15 -8.85 -8.80
C GLY A 367 8.45 -9.20 -8.07
N VAL A 368 9.55 -9.42 -8.81
CA VAL A 368 10.88 -9.66 -8.23
C VAL A 368 11.35 -8.43 -7.43
N VAL A 369 11.24 -7.22 -8.00
CA VAL A 369 11.63 -5.98 -7.31
C VAL A 369 10.80 -5.80 -6.04
N LEU A 370 9.48 -6.00 -6.13
CA LEU A 370 8.57 -5.85 -5.00
C LEU A 370 8.91 -6.83 -3.87
N LEU A 371 9.08 -8.12 -4.17
CA LEU A 371 9.42 -9.13 -3.18
C LEU A 371 10.75 -8.82 -2.49
N LEU A 372 11.79 -8.44 -3.25
CA LEU A 372 13.10 -8.14 -2.69
C LEU A 372 13.09 -6.84 -1.89
N THR A 373 12.31 -5.82 -2.30
CA THR A 373 12.09 -4.62 -1.50
C THR A 373 11.47 -4.97 -0.14
N VAL A 374 10.40 -5.79 -0.15
CA VAL A 374 9.74 -6.26 1.06
C VAL A 374 10.67 -7.12 1.92
N LEU A 375 11.49 -7.97 1.32
CA LEU A 375 12.50 -8.76 2.03
C LEU A 375 13.52 -7.87 2.75
N PHE A 376 14.04 -6.84 2.08
CA PHE A 376 14.96 -5.88 2.70
C PHE A 376 14.28 -5.05 3.79
N GLN A 377 13.02 -4.66 3.61
CA GLN A 377 12.22 -4.03 4.66
C GLN A 377 12.09 -4.94 5.88
N ALA A 378 11.67 -6.19 5.69
CA ALA A 378 11.49 -7.17 6.77
C ALA A 378 12.79 -7.49 7.52
N THR A 379 13.93 -7.52 6.81
CA THR A 379 15.24 -7.77 7.42
C THR A 379 15.91 -6.51 8.00
N GLY A 380 15.25 -5.33 7.87
CA GLY A 380 15.78 -4.06 8.39
C GLY A 380 16.98 -3.51 7.60
N LYS A 381 17.16 -3.92 6.36
CA LYS A 381 18.21 -3.42 5.46
C LYS A 381 17.72 -2.15 4.78
N ILE A 382 17.87 -1.01 5.47
CA ILE A 382 17.33 0.30 5.05
C ILE A 382 17.86 0.71 3.68
N MET A 383 19.19 0.70 3.46
CA MET A 383 19.79 1.20 2.22
C MET A 383 19.38 0.40 0.97
N PRO A 384 19.46 -0.94 0.95
CA PRO A 384 18.94 -1.72 -0.19
C PRO A 384 17.45 -1.50 -0.45
N SER A 385 16.65 -1.44 0.61
CA SER A 385 15.21 -1.14 0.49
C SER A 385 14.96 0.25 -0.10
N PHE A 386 15.67 1.28 0.38
CA PHE A 386 15.60 2.64 -0.13
C PHE A 386 15.94 2.71 -1.62
N LEU A 387 17.06 2.10 -2.01
CA LEU A 387 17.49 2.08 -3.42
C LEU A 387 16.44 1.44 -4.33
N LEU A 388 15.83 0.32 -3.93
CA LEU A 388 14.77 -0.32 -4.71
C LEU A 388 13.49 0.50 -4.73
N SER A 389 13.12 1.14 -3.63
CA SER A 389 11.92 1.97 -3.54
C SER A 389 11.95 3.16 -4.49
N ILE A 390 13.13 3.80 -4.66
CA ILE A 390 13.29 4.93 -5.58
C ILE A 390 13.68 4.51 -7.00
N SER A 391 14.05 3.25 -7.21
CA SER A 391 14.54 2.75 -8.50
C SER A 391 13.38 2.57 -9.48
N ARG A 392 12.50 1.63 -9.20
CA ARG A 392 11.48 1.12 -10.13
C ARG A 392 10.51 2.19 -10.62
N GLN A 393 10.06 3.07 -9.73
CA GLN A 393 9.04 4.10 -9.98
C GLN A 393 9.59 5.53 -9.78
N GLY A 394 10.90 5.68 -9.68
CA GLY A 394 11.57 6.95 -9.49
C GLY A 394 12.71 7.12 -10.49
N VAL A 395 13.94 7.10 -9.99
CA VAL A 395 15.12 7.48 -10.77
C VAL A 395 15.32 6.61 -12.03
N VAL A 396 15.26 5.29 -11.89
CA VAL A 396 15.44 4.39 -13.06
C VAL A 396 14.32 4.55 -14.06
N PHE A 397 13.08 4.71 -13.59
CA PHE A 397 11.94 4.99 -14.48
C PHE A 397 12.11 6.31 -15.23
N LEU A 398 12.48 7.40 -14.54
CA LEU A 398 12.67 8.70 -15.17
C LEU A 398 13.79 8.66 -16.23
N LEU A 399 14.91 8.02 -15.91
CA LEU A 399 16.00 7.85 -16.87
C LEU A 399 15.56 7.01 -18.07
N ALA A 400 14.89 5.88 -17.82
CA ALA A 400 14.36 5.03 -18.88
C ALA A 400 13.36 5.80 -19.76
N LEU A 401 12.46 6.58 -19.13
CA LEU A 401 11.47 7.37 -19.86
C LEU A 401 12.13 8.39 -20.80
N VAL A 402 13.07 9.19 -20.29
CA VAL A 402 13.78 10.20 -21.09
C VAL A 402 14.52 9.55 -22.26
N VAL A 403 15.26 8.48 -22.01
CA VAL A 403 16.02 7.76 -23.05
C VAL A 403 15.08 7.11 -24.07
N CYS A 404 14.05 6.39 -23.62
CA CYS A 404 13.12 5.71 -24.51
C CYS A 404 12.32 6.72 -25.35
N VAL A 405 11.87 7.83 -24.78
CA VAL A 405 11.12 8.86 -25.52
C VAL A 405 12.01 9.53 -26.56
N HIS A 406 13.29 9.79 -26.24
CA HIS A 406 14.23 10.34 -27.21
C HIS A 406 14.46 9.40 -28.40
N LEU A 407 14.51 8.09 -28.17
CA LEU A 407 14.76 7.08 -29.20
C LEU A 407 13.51 6.65 -29.98
N PHE A 408 12.38 6.52 -29.30
CA PHE A 408 11.17 5.86 -29.83
C PHE A 408 9.91 6.74 -29.74
N GLN A 409 10.02 8.00 -29.31
CA GLN A 409 8.89 8.93 -29.17
C GLN A 409 7.73 8.32 -28.38
N TYR A 410 6.51 8.29 -28.95
CA TYR A 410 5.32 7.74 -28.32
C TYR A 410 5.50 6.29 -27.81
N GLN A 411 6.09 5.43 -28.61
CA GLN A 411 6.37 4.05 -28.20
C GLN A 411 7.34 4.01 -27.01
N GLY A 412 8.27 4.96 -26.95
CA GLY A 412 9.20 5.10 -25.84
C GLY A 412 8.48 5.37 -24.51
N VAL A 413 7.41 6.16 -24.50
CA VAL A 413 6.59 6.39 -23.30
C VAL A 413 5.99 5.06 -22.79
N LEU A 414 5.48 4.22 -23.70
CA LEU A 414 4.87 2.95 -23.33
C LEU A 414 5.90 1.92 -22.83
N MET A 415 7.10 1.93 -23.40
CA MET A 415 8.18 0.99 -23.06
C MET A 415 8.92 1.36 -21.77
N ALA A 416 8.86 2.61 -21.34
CA ALA A 416 9.67 3.14 -20.24
C ALA A 416 9.52 2.33 -18.95
N GLN A 417 8.28 1.98 -18.56
CA GLN A 417 8.04 1.18 -17.37
C GLN A 417 8.62 -0.23 -17.51
N ALA A 418 8.52 -0.84 -18.68
CA ALA A 418 9.06 -2.16 -18.94
C ALA A 418 10.60 -2.18 -18.81
N VAL A 419 11.28 -1.18 -19.37
CA VAL A 419 12.74 -1.02 -19.23
C VAL A 419 13.12 -0.79 -17.76
N ALA A 420 12.39 0.07 -17.07
CA ALA A 420 12.62 0.34 -15.64
C ALA A 420 12.45 -0.93 -14.78
N ASP A 421 11.44 -1.75 -15.04
CA ASP A 421 11.19 -3.00 -14.32
C ASP A 421 12.36 -3.98 -14.50
N ILE A 422 12.87 -4.16 -15.73
CA ILE A 422 14.00 -5.05 -16.03
C ILE A 422 15.28 -4.55 -15.34
N LEU A 423 15.61 -3.27 -15.47
CA LEU A 423 16.81 -2.70 -14.84
C LEU A 423 16.74 -2.75 -13.33
N SER A 424 15.56 -2.44 -12.76
CA SER A 424 15.35 -2.51 -11.31
C SER A 424 15.39 -3.95 -10.79
N ALA A 425 14.93 -4.94 -11.56
CA ALA A 425 15.05 -6.35 -11.19
C ALA A 425 16.50 -6.81 -11.18
N ALA A 426 17.31 -6.39 -12.17
CA ALA A 426 18.74 -6.66 -12.19
C ALA A 426 19.44 -6.04 -10.96
N LEU A 427 19.13 -4.78 -10.63
CA LEU A 427 19.61 -4.11 -9.42
C LEU A 427 19.18 -4.87 -8.15
N ALA A 428 17.93 -5.31 -8.05
CA ALA A 428 17.41 -6.03 -6.89
C ALA A 428 18.14 -7.35 -6.67
N LEU A 429 18.39 -8.12 -7.72
CA LEU A 429 19.15 -9.36 -7.66
C LEU A 429 20.63 -9.10 -7.31
N GLY A 430 21.23 -8.04 -7.85
CA GLY A 430 22.59 -7.59 -7.49
C GLY A 430 22.70 -7.23 -6.01
N LEU A 431 21.71 -6.48 -5.48
CA LEU A 431 21.66 -6.13 -4.05
C LEU A 431 21.45 -7.37 -3.16
N LEU A 432 20.65 -8.33 -3.59
CA LEU A 432 20.50 -9.61 -2.88
C LEU A 432 21.83 -10.37 -2.84
N ALA A 433 22.56 -10.42 -3.96
CA ALA A 433 23.86 -11.06 -4.04
C ALA A 433 24.92 -10.34 -3.18
N ALA A 434 24.90 -9.01 -3.13
CA ALA A 434 25.78 -8.22 -2.27
C ALA A 434 25.46 -8.42 -0.77
N ASN A 435 24.18 -8.65 -0.42
CA ASN A 435 23.75 -8.91 0.95
C ASN A 435 23.63 -10.41 1.28
N ARG A 436 24.60 -11.21 0.84
CA ARG A 436 24.63 -12.68 1.06
C ARG A 436 24.43 -13.09 2.52
N GLY A 437 24.78 -12.23 3.49
CA GLY A 437 24.54 -12.46 4.91
C GLY A 437 23.08 -12.71 5.31
N ILE A 438 22.08 -12.38 4.43
CA ILE A 438 20.67 -12.75 4.62
C ILE A 438 20.47 -14.25 4.35
N ILE A 439 21.25 -14.84 3.43
CA ILE A 439 21.04 -16.19 2.88
C ILE A 439 22.21 -17.14 3.20
N ALA A 440 23.46 -16.63 3.39
CA ALA A 440 24.63 -17.46 3.58
C ALA A 440 24.69 -18.07 4.99
N LYS A 441 25.15 -19.32 5.09
CA LYS A 441 25.59 -19.89 6.37
C LYS A 441 26.77 -19.08 6.91
N GLN A 442 26.77 -18.78 8.20
CA GLN A 442 28.00 -18.41 8.93
C GLN A 442 28.84 -19.64 9.10
#